data_b411a2f6529e40dbdc828cddcf882c62
#
_entry.id   b411a2f6529e40dbdc828cddcf882c62
#
_cell.length_a   1.000
_cell.length_b   1.000
_cell.length_c   1.000
_cell.angle_alpha   90.00
_cell.angle_beta   90.00
_cell.angle_gamma   90.00
#
_symmetry.space_group_name_H-M   'P 1'
#
loop_
_entity.id
_entity.type
_entity.pdbx_description
1 polymer ?
#
loop_
_entity_poly.entity_id
_entity_poly.type
_entity_poly.pdbx_seq_one_letter_code
_entity_poly.pdbx_strand_id
1 'polypeptide(L)'
;MILTVTMNPSIDISYPLEELKIDTVNRVAEVSKTAGGKGLNVTRVLAEIGDNVAATGLIGGTNGEFLLQNLHPNVRQCFYNISGDTRNCIAVLHEGKQTEIL
;
A
#
# COMPACT_ATOMS: atom_id res chain seq x y z
N MET A 1 17.78 16.07 -2.48
CA MET A 1 17.27 14.72 -2.29
C MET A 1 16.45 14.65 -1.01
N ILE A 2 15.31 14.01 -1.07
CA ILE A 2 14.44 13.76 0.09
C ILE A 2 14.44 12.25 0.37
N LEU A 3 14.67 11.87 1.61
CA LEU A 3 14.57 10.48 2.05
C LEU A 3 13.27 10.32 2.85
N THR A 4 12.42 9.42 2.41
CA THR A 4 11.24 9.01 3.17
C THR A 4 11.50 7.69 3.89
N VAL A 5 11.02 7.59 5.11
CA VAL A 5 11.17 6.39 5.93
C VAL A 5 9.79 5.85 6.28
N THR A 6 9.51 4.62 5.87
CA THR A 6 8.25 3.93 6.18
C THR A 6 8.59 2.63 6.91
N MET A 7 8.51 2.66 8.24
CA MET A 7 8.90 1.51 9.06
C MET A 7 7.95 0.33 8.93
N ASN A 8 6.67 0.59 8.68
CA ASN A 8 5.66 -0.47 8.53
C ASN A 8 4.81 -0.22 7.29
N PRO A 9 5.37 -0.43 6.10
CA PRO A 9 4.61 -0.28 4.85
C PRO A 9 3.53 -1.35 4.73
N SER A 10 2.61 -1.14 3.80
CA SER A 10 1.50 -2.04 3.55
C SER A 10 1.21 -2.19 2.08
N ILE A 11 0.48 -3.24 1.74
CA ILE A 11 -0.25 -3.30 0.48
C ILE A 11 -1.66 -2.81 0.77
N ASP A 12 -2.03 -1.67 0.20
CA ASP A 12 -3.36 -1.12 0.36
C ASP A 12 -4.29 -1.77 -0.67
N ILE A 13 -5.32 -2.45 -0.16
CA ILE A 13 -6.27 -3.20 -0.98
C ILE A 13 -7.63 -2.55 -0.83
N SER A 14 -8.26 -2.21 -1.95
CA SER A 14 -9.60 -1.61 -1.97
C SER A 14 -10.61 -2.62 -2.48
N TYR A 15 -11.65 -2.83 -1.70
CA TYR A 15 -12.80 -3.69 -2.02
C TYR A 15 -14.07 -2.84 -2.13
N PRO A 16 -14.43 -2.35 -3.33
CA PRO A 16 -15.68 -1.62 -3.48
C PRO A 16 -16.88 -2.58 -3.51
N LEU A 17 -17.85 -2.31 -2.66
CA LEU A 17 -19.12 -3.02 -2.55
C LEU A 17 -20.27 -2.04 -2.54
N GLU A 18 -21.43 -2.43 -3.06
CA GLU A 18 -22.66 -1.65 -2.87
C GLU A 18 -23.09 -1.69 -1.41
N GLU A 19 -23.06 -2.87 -0.83
CA GLU A 19 -23.44 -3.13 0.56
C GLU A 19 -22.51 -4.17 1.16
N LEU A 20 -22.03 -3.93 2.38
CA LEU A 20 -21.31 -4.92 3.16
C LEU A 20 -22.30 -5.69 4.03
N LYS A 21 -22.41 -6.99 3.80
CA LYS A 21 -23.28 -7.88 4.56
C LYS A 21 -22.44 -8.72 5.51
N ILE A 22 -22.85 -8.73 6.78
CA ILE A 22 -22.19 -9.50 7.82
C ILE A 22 -22.66 -10.95 7.79
N ASP A 23 -21.78 -11.87 8.15
CA ASP A 23 -22.04 -13.30 8.28
C ASP A 23 -22.49 -13.98 6.96
N THR A 24 -21.94 -13.51 5.86
CA THR A 24 -22.20 -14.09 4.54
C THR A 24 -21.03 -13.81 3.60
N VAL A 25 -21.11 -14.33 2.39
CA VAL A 25 -20.11 -14.06 1.35
C VAL A 25 -20.41 -12.72 0.69
N ASN A 26 -19.40 -11.86 0.66
CA ASN A 26 -19.42 -10.63 -0.12
C ASN A 26 -18.46 -10.80 -1.30
N ARG A 27 -18.97 -10.71 -2.53
CA ARG A 27 -18.15 -10.85 -3.73
C ARG A 27 -17.75 -9.49 -4.25
N VAL A 28 -16.43 -9.30 -4.39
CA VAL A 28 -15.86 -8.05 -4.89
C VAL A 28 -15.52 -8.24 -6.37
N ALA A 29 -16.12 -7.42 -7.23
CA ALA A 29 -15.91 -7.49 -8.68
C ALA A 29 -14.57 -6.88 -9.09
N GLU A 30 -14.19 -5.77 -8.45
CA GLU A 30 -12.98 -5.04 -8.77
C GLU A 30 -12.12 -4.87 -7.51
N VAL A 31 -10.85 -5.27 -7.61
CA VAL A 31 -9.90 -5.14 -6.51
C VAL A 31 -8.75 -4.27 -7.00
N SER A 32 -8.44 -3.22 -6.28
CA SER A 32 -7.23 -2.44 -6.53
C SER A 32 -6.22 -2.60 -5.40
N LYS A 33 -4.95 -2.69 -5.78
CA LYS A 33 -3.84 -2.83 -4.85
C LYS A 33 -2.79 -1.79 -5.14
N THR A 34 -2.32 -1.11 -4.10
CA THR A 34 -1.27 -0.11 -4.20
C THR A 34 -0.27 -0.27 -3.06
N ALA A 35 0.96 0.19 -3.30
CA ALA A 35 1.94 0.31 -2.23
C ALA A 35 1.49 1.43 -1.27
N GLY A 36 1.43 1.13 0.02
CA GLY A 36 0.86 2.02 1.01
C GLY A 36 1.71 2.19 2.26
N GLY A 37 1.17 2.97 3.15
CA GLY A 37 1.83 3.48 4.35
C GLY A 37 2.03 4.98 4.22
N LYS A 38 2.01 5.68 5.34
CA LYS A 38 2.06 7.15 5.35
C LYS A 38 3.29 7.70 4.62
N GLY A 39 4.46 7.11 4.90
CA GLY A 39 5.70 7.54 4.25
C GLY A 39 5.69 7.28 2.76
N LEU A 40 5.19 6.14 2.31
CA LEU A 40 5.12 5.81 0.89
C LEU A 40 4.10 6.65 0.13
N ASN A 41 3.02 7.07 0.78
CA ASN A 41 2.08 8.02 0.17
C ASN A 41 2.76 9.37 -0.09
N VAL A 42 3.57 9.84 0.83
CA VAL A 42 4.40 11.06 0.63
C VAL A 42 5.42 10.83 -0.48
N THR A 43 6.09 9.68 -0.48
CA THR A 43 7.07 9.30 -1.52
C THR A 43 6.46 9.40 -2.91
N ARG A 44 5.28 8.83 -3.08
CA ARG A 44 4.58 8.84 -4.39
C ARG A 44 4.31 10.25 -4.86
N VAL A 45 3.77 11.10 -4.01
CA VAL A 45 3.46 12.49 -4.36
C VAL A 45 4.73 13.24 -4.75
N LEU A 46 5.81 13.10 -3.98
CA LEU A 46 7.09 13.73 -4.28
C LEU A 46 7.65 13.28 -5.63
N ALA A 47 7.58 11.99 -5.92
CA ALA A 47 8.05 11.44 -7.19
C ALA A 47 7.20 11.93 -8.37
N GLU A 48 5.89 12.01 -8.20
CA GLU A 48 4.95 12.48 -9.23
C GLU A 48 5.19 13.94 -9.60
N ILE A 49 5.56 14.78 -8.65
CA ILE A 49 5.87 16.20 -8.92
C ILE A 49 7.32 16.43 -9.37
N GLY A 50 8.09 15.37 -9.54
CA GLY A 50 9.43 15.42 -10.12
C GLY A 50 10.58 15.64 -9.13
N ASP A 51 10.34 15.54 -7.83
CA ASP A 51 11.40 15.64 -6.83
C ASP A 51 12.29 14.40 -6.83
N ASN A 52 13.54 14.61 -6.44
CA ASN A 52 14.52 13.55 -6.25
C ASN A 52 14.30 12.90 -4.89
N VAL A 53 13.67 11.73 -4.87
CA VAL A 53 13.26 11.05 -3.66
C VAL A 53 13.83 9.63 -3.57
N ALA A 54 14.30 9.27 -2.38
CA ALA A 54 14.65 7.91 -2.00
C ALA A 54 13.70 7.43 -0.91
N ALA A 55 13.35 6.16 -0.93
CA ALA A 55 12.49 5.55 0.07
C ALA A 55 13.18 4.39 0.74
N THR A 56 13.02 4.30 2.06
CA THR A 56 13.50 3.18 2.86
C THR A 56 12.43 2.71 3.83
N GLY A 57 12.60 1.51 4.32
CA GLY A 57 11.70 0.87 5.27
C GLY A 57 11.98 -0.61 5.36
N LEU A 58 11.11 -1.33 6.07
CA LEU A 58 11.21 -2.76 6.28
C LEU A 58 10.15 -3.47 5.44
N ILE A 59 10.58 -4.39 4.60
CA ILE A 59 9.70 -5.16 3.72
C ILE A 59 10.03 -6.64 3.80
N GLY A 60 9.09 -7.48 3.41
CA GLY A 60 9.33 -8.92 3.37
C GLY A 60 8.27 -9.66 2.58
N GLY A 61 8.65 -10.87 2.15
CA GLY A 61 7.78 -11.80 1.45
C GLY A 61 7.28 -11.33 0.10
N THR A 62 6.27 -12.00 -0.41
CA THR A 62 5.63 -11.69 -1.71
C THR A 62 5.04 -10.29 -1.73
N ASN A 63 4.45 -9.85 -0.62
CA ASN A 63 3.91 -8.49 -0.51
C ASN A 63 5.02 -7.44 -0.60
N GLY A 64 6.18 -7.71 -0.03
CA GLY A 64 7.33 -6.82 -0.15
C GLY A 64 7.79 -6.68 -1.60
N GLU A 65 7.84 -7.78 -2.34
CA GLU A 65 8.18 -7.76 -3.77
C GLU A 65 7.16 -6.98 -4.58
N PHE A 66 5.87 -7.19 -4.32
CA PHE A 66 4.79 -6.44 -4.97
C PHE A 66 4.94 -4.95 -4.73
N LEU A 67 5.23 -4.55 -3.49
CA LEU A 67 5.43 -3.16 -3.12
C LEU A 67 6.55 -2.51 -3.94
N LEU A 68 7.70 -3.17 -4.03
CA LEU A 68 8.84 -2.66 -4.79
C LEU A 68 8.53 -2.51 -6.27
N GLN A 69 7.81 -3.47 -6.86
CA GLN A 69 7.42 -3.44 -8.27
C GLN A 69 6.43 -2.35 -8.60
N ASN A 70 5.66 -1.89 -7.61
CA ASN A 70 4.60 -0.90 -7.80
C ASN A 70 4.95 0.50 -7.28
N LEU A 71 6.19 0.73 -6.88
CA LEU A 71 6.66 2.07 -6.59
C LEU A 71 6.86 2.87 -7.89
N HIS A 72 6.71 4.18 -7.77
CA HIS A 72 6.96 5.08 -8.90
C HIS A 72 8.40 4.86 -9.43
N PRO A 73 8.61 4.80 -10.75
CA PRO A 73 9.93 4.48 -11.33
C PRO A 73 11.03 5.48 -10.96
N ASN A 74 10.68 6.71 -10.59
CA ASN A 74 11.65 7.73 -10.20
C ASN A 74 12.08 7.64 -8.73
N VAL A 75 11.52 6.70 -7.96
CA VAL A 75 11.89 6.51 -6.56
C VAL A 75 13.13 5.64 -6.46
N ARG A 76 14.15 6.13 -5.77
CA ARG A 76 15.32 5.32 -5.42
C ARG A 76 14.97 4.40 -4.25
N GLN A 77 15.06 3.10 -4.48
CA GLN A 77 14.66 2.08 -3.52
C GLN A 77 15.84 1.68 -2.63
N CYS A 78 15.67 1.86 -1.32
CA CYS A 78 16.70 1.55 -0.32
C CYS A 78 16.11 0.75 0.84
N PHE A 79 15.29 -0.26 0.56
CA PHE A 79 14.59 -1.04 1.59
C PHE A 79 15.44 -2.16 2.16
N TYR A 80 15.11 -2.55 3.40
CA TYR A 80 15.69 -3.70 4.08
C TYR A 80 14.68 -4.84 4.16
N ASN A 81 15.14 -6.05 3.87
CA ASN A 81 14.31 -7.25 3.95
C ASN A 81 14.22 -7.75 5.40
N ILE A 82 13.02 -8.14 5.78
CA ILE A 82 12.75 -8.83 7.05
C ILE A 82 12.24 -10.24 6.77
N SER A 83 12.20 -11.08 7.79
CA SER A 83 11.74 -12.47 7.65
C SER A 83 10.22 -12.62 7.52
N GLY A 84 9.45 -11.62 7.97
CA GLY A 84 7.99 -11.62 7.87
C GLY A 84 7.49 -11.02 6.57
N ASP A 85 6.20 -11.22 6.28
CA ASP A 85 5.55 -10.58 5.14
C ASP A 85 5.15 -9.15 5.43
N THR A 86 5.25 -8.29 4.42
CA THR A 86 4.63 -6.97 4.47
C THR A 86 3.12 -7.13 4.61
N ARG A 87 2.51 -6.33 5.48
CA ARG A 87 1.09 -6.43 5.83
C ARG A 87 0.18 -5.98 4.70
N ASN A 88 -1.05 -6.46 4.76
CA ASN A 88 -2.16 -5.92 3.98
C ASN A 88 -2.94 -4.91 4.80
N CYS A 89 -3.46 -3.90 4.13
CA CYS A 89 -4.39 -2.93 4.70
C CYS A 89 -5.62 -2.92 3.79
N ILE A 90 -6.72 -3.50 4.26
CA ILE A 90 -7.91 -3.68 3.43
C ILE A 90 -8.92 -2.59 3.75
N ALA A 91 -9.34 -1.86 2.73
CA ALA A 91 -10.41 -0.88 2.82
C ALA A 91 -11.64 -1.40 2.08
N VAL A 92 -12.71 -1.64 2.81
CA VAL A 92 -14.01 -1.98 2.23
C VAL A 92 -14.80 -0.70 2.05
N LEU A 93 -15.07 -0.34 0.79
CA LEU A 93 -15.87 0.83 0.44
C LEU A 93 -17.31 0.37 0.26
N HIS A 94 -18.22 0.89 1.07
CA HIS A 94 -19.60 0.44 1.05
C HIS A 94 -20.54 1.54 1.55
N GLU A 95 -21.66 1.71 0.89
CA GLU A 95 -22.74 2.57 1.38
C GLU A 95 -22.26 4.00 1.77
N GLY A 96 -21.30 4.55 1.01
CA GLY A 96 -20.69 5.85 1.31
C GLY A 96 -19.75 5.85 2.53
N LYS A 97 -19.37 4.67 3.02
CA LYS A 97 -18.50 4.47 4.18
C LYS A 97 -17.22 3.73 3.77
N GLN A 98 -16.24 3.77 4.65
CA GLN A 98 -15.02 3.00 4.51
C GLN A 98 -14.74 2.24 5.80
N THR A 99 -14.74 0.91 5.72
CA THR A 99 -14.37 0.04 6.85
C THR A 99 -13.02 -0.57 6.56
N GLU A 100 -12.08 -0.40 7.47
CA GLU A 100 -10.71 -0.89 7.29
C GLU A 100 -10.44 -2.11 8.15
N ILE A 101 -9.69 -3.05 7.57
CA ILE A 101 -9.17 -4.23 8.23
C ILE A 101 -7.66 -4.23 8.03
N LEU A 102 -6.95 -4.07 9.12
CA LEU A 102 -5.48 -3.95 9.13
C LEU A 102 -4.81 -5.21 9.63
#